data_9352dea3282339fd90821c42be3721ec
#
_entry.id   9352dea3282339fd90821c42be3721ec
#
_cell.length_a   1.000
_cell.length_b   1.000
_cell.length_c   1.000
_cell.angle_alpha   90.00
_cell.angle_beta   90.00
_cell.angle_gamma   90.00
#
_symmetry.space_group_name_H-M   'P 1'
#
loop_
_entity.id
_entity.type
_entity.pdbx_description
1 polymer ?
#
loop_
_entity_poly.entity_id
_entity_poly.type
_entity_poly.pdbx_seq_one_letter_code
_entity_poly.pdbx_strand_id
1 'polypeptide(L)'
;MFKKVLVAEDIDAVNSALKKFLLGIGIQEVVHASYCDEAYLKCKKAHLEQSPFDLLICDLSFRQDHRDETIRSGEELALILKKEIPETKIIIHSIEDQPGRVKKIISYVDGYVCKGRNGMNHLEQAINHVYQGKTYISPDIEQTLQQKNVKELSDYDLSILKHLSQGYTQDQISSRFREQGLAPFSKSSIEKKLKDLREEFGANTNPQLISIVITLQLI
;
A
#
# COMPACT_ATOMS: atom_id res chain seq x y z
N MET A 1 -26.54 -1.13 4.16
CA MET A 1 -25.62 -1.34 3.02
C MET A 1 -25.35 0.01 2.37
N PHE A 2 -24.14 0.27 1.89
CA PHE A 2 -23.79 1.48 1.15
C PHE A 2 -24.70 1.66 -0.07
N LYS A 3 -25.03 2.90 -0.42
CA LYS A 3 -25.95 3.22 -1.51
C LYS A 3 -25.23 3.73 -2.74
N LYS A 4 -24.20 4.57 -2.54
CA LYS A 4 -23.47 5.26 -3.59
C LYS A 4 -21.97 4.96 -3.48
N VAL A 5 -21.42 4.26 -4.47
CA VAL A 5 -20.04 3.77 -4.46
C VAL A 5 -19.27 4.31 -5.66
N LEU A 6 -18.05 4.79 -5.42
CA LEU A 6 -17.10 5.12 -6.47
C LEU A 6 -16.08 3.96 -6.59
N VAL A 7 -15.82 3.53 -7.81
CA VAL A 7 -14.77 2.59 -8.16
C VAL A 7 -13.67 3.35 -8.91
N ALA A 8 -12.45 3.34 -8.39
CA ALA A 8 -11.27 3.88 -9.06
C ALA A 8 -10.38 2.71 -9.51
N GLU A 9 -10.38 2.47 -10.82
CA GLU A 9 -9.71 1.33 -11.46
C GLU A 9 -9.44 1.68 -12.92
N ASP A 10 -8.25 1.43 -13.44
CA ASP A 10 -7.86 1.78 -14.82
C ASP A 10 -8.14 0.67 -15.86
N ILE A 11 -8.47 -0.55 -15.40
CA ILE A 11 -8.75 -1.69 -16.29
C ILE A 11 -10.26 -1.81 -16.52
N ASP A 12 -10.73 -1.53 -17.73
CA ASP A 12 -12.14 -1.56 -18.11
C ASP A 12 -12.87 -2.87 -17.80
N ALA A 13 -12.18 -4.01 -18.03
CA ALA A 13 -12.75 -5.33 -17.73
C ALA A 13 -13.00 -5.52 -16.22
N VAL A 14 -12.09 -5.05 -15.38
CA VAL A 14 -12.22 -5.10 -13.91
C VAL A 14 -13.34 -4.17 -13.45
N ASN A 15 -13.39 -2.96 -14.00
CA ASN A 15 -14.47 -2.02 -13.75
C ASN A 15 -15.86 -2.59 -14.06
N SER A 16 -16.00 -3.20 -15.23
CA SER A 16 -17.26 -3.81 -15.66
C SER A 16 -17.68 -4.95 -14.73
N ALA A 17 -16.73 -5.79 -14.32
CA ALA A 17 -16.95 -6.86 -13.36
C ALA A 17 -17.35 -6.34 -11.98
N LEU A 18 -16.64 -5.34 -11.45
CA LEU A 18 -16.93 -4.70 -10.16
C LEU A 18 -18.30 -4.04 -10.18
N LYS A 19 -18.64 -3.29 -11.24
CA LYS A 19 -19.96 -2.65 -11.38
C LYS A 19 -21.08 -3.68 -11.33
N LYS A 20 -20.97 -4.76 -12.13
CA LYS A 20 -21.97 -5.83 -12.13
C LYS A 20 -22.11 -6.50 -10.76
N PHE A 21 -20.99 -6.78 -10.11
CA PHE A 21 -20.96 -7.37 -8.79
C PHE A 21 -21.61 -6.48 -7.73
N LEU A 22 -21.23 -5.19 -7.68
CA LEU A 22 -21.74 -4.24 -6.71
C LEU A 22 -23.25 -4.01 -6.84
N LEU A 23 -23.75 -3.89 -8.08
CA LEU A 23 -25.20 -3.83 -8.34
C LEU A 23 -25.90 -5.13 -7.90
N GLY A 24 -25.26 -6.29 -8.11
CA GLY A 24 -25.78 -7.61 -7.73
C GLY A 24 -25.95 -7.79 -6.21
N ILE A 25 -25.10 -7.15 -5.41
CA ILE A 25 -25.22 -7.19 -3.93
C ILE A 25 -26.10 -6.06 -3.36
N GLY A 26 -26.76 -5.28 -4.23
CA GLY A 26 -27.79 -4.30 -3.82
C GLY A 26 -27.31 -2.86 -3.67
N ILE A 27 -26.10 -2.51 -4.14
CA ILE A 27 -25.67 -1.11 -4.23
C ILE A 27 -26.44 -0.42 -5.34
N GLN A 28 -27.00 0.77 -5.04
CA GLN A 28 -27.93 1.46 -5.93
C GLN A 28 -27.25 2.28 -7.03
N GLU A 29 -26.13 2.93 -6.67
CA GLU A 29 -25.36 3.80 -7.57
C GLU A 29 -23.89 3.40 -7.55
N VAL A 30 -23.37 3.02 -8.72
CA VAL A 30 -21.97 2.69 -8.91
C VAL A 30 -21.40 3.59 -9.98
N VAL A 31 -20.54 4.50 -9.58
CA VAL A 31 -19.80 5.41 -10.46
C VAL A 31 -18.36 4.90 -10.61
N HIS A 32 -17.75 5.17 -11.72
CA HIS A 32 -16.42 4.71 -12.07
C HIS A 32 -15.51 5.86 -12.46
N ALA A 33 -14.23 5.72 -12.18
CA ALA A 33 -13.15 6.60 -12.61
C ALA A 33 -11.94 5.76 -13.04
N SER A 34 -11.36 6.09 -14.18
CA SER A 34 -10.19 5.41 -14.73
C SER A 34 -8.86 6.05 -14.27
N TYR A 35 -8.91 7.23 -13.65
CA TYR A 35 -7.76 8.00 -13.18
C TYR A 35 -7.97 8.44 -11.74
N CYS A 36 -6.89 8.55 -10.98
CA CYS A 36 -6.95 9.04 -9.60
C CYS A 36 -7.44 10.49 -9.51
N ASP A 37 -7.00 11.37 -10.41
CA ASP A 37 -7.47 12.76 -10.47
C ASP A 37 -8.97 12.84 -10.77
N GLU A 38 -9.48 11.99 -11.66
CA GLU A 38 -10.91 11.90 -11.96
C GLU A 38 -11.72 11.43 -10.75
N ALA A 39 -11.21 10.39 -10.05
CA ALA A 39 -11.84 9.89 -8.82
C ALA A 39 -11.90 10.97 -7.74
N TYR A 40 -10.80 11.69 -7.54
CA TYR A 40 -10.73 12.82 -6.61
C TYR A 40 -11.75 13.90 -6.95
N LEU A 41 -11.80 14.35 -8.21
CA LEU A 41 -12.74 15.38 -8.65
C LEU A 41 -14.20 14.95 -8.48
N LYS A 42 -14.53 13.68 -8.76
CA LYS A 42 -15.87 13.12 -8.53
C LYS A 42 -16.22 13.11 -7.04
N CYS A 43 -15.29 12.71 -6.16
CA CYS A 43 -15.51 12.76 -4.71
C CYS A 43 -15.74 14.19 -4.22
N LYS A 44 -14.89 15.12 -4.65
CA LYS A 44 -15.03 16.56 -4.28
C LYS A 44 -16.35 17.15 -4.74
N LYS A 45 -16.73 16.90 -6.00
CA LYS A 45 -18.01 17.37 -6.54
C LYS A 45 -19.18 16.82 -5.74
N ALA A 46 -19.22 15.51 -5.52
CA ALA A 46 -20.30 14.86 -4.77
C ALA A 46 -20.40 15.38 -3.32
N HIS A 47 -19.26 15.63 -2.68
CA HIS A 47 -19.21 16.22 -1.34
C HIS A 47 -19.77 17.64 -1.31
N LEU A 48 -19.38 18.50 -2.26
CA LEU A 48 -19.90 19.88 -2.37
C LEU A 48 -21.41 19.92 -2.69
N GLU A 49 -21.91 18.94 -3.44
CA GLU A 49 -23.34 18.78 -3.77
C GLU A 49 -24.15 18.12 -2.62
N GLN A 50 -23.54 17.91 -1.44
CA GLN A 50 -24.14 17.27 -0.26
C GLN A 50 -24.69 15.86 -0.56
N SER A 51 -24.11 15.17 -1.51
CA SER A 51 -24.40 13.78 -1.88
C SER A 51 -23.10 12.97 -2.04
N PRO A 52 -22.29 12.86 -0.96
CA PRO A 52 -21.00 12.21 -1.02
C PRO A 52 -21.12 10.73 -1.38
N PHE A 53 -20.01 10.14 -1.83
CA PHE A 53 -19.90 8.69 -1.93
C PHE A 53 -19.79 8.09 -0.54
N ASP A 54 -20.57 7.05 -0.28
CA ASP A 54 -20.48 6.29 0.97
C ASP A 54 -19.18 5.50 1.05
N LEU A 55 -18.72 4.99 -0.11
CA LEU A 55 -17.57 4.10 -0.22
C LEU A 55 -16.80 4.41 -1.52
N LEU A 56 -15.46 4.43 -1.39
CA LEU A 56 -14.50 4.31 -2.48
C LEU A 56 -13.90 2.91 -2.48
N ILE A 57 -13.95 2.22 -3.62
CA ILE A 57 -13.16 1.02 -3.89
C ILE A 57 -12.05 1.42 -4.86
N CYS A 58 -10.80 1.28 -4.46
CA CYS A 58 -9.65 1.83 -5.18
C CYS A 58 -8.57 0.79 -5.43
N ASP A 59 -8.09 0.67 -6.66
CA ASP A 59 -6.80 0.02 -6.91
C ASP A 59 -5.64 0.91 -6.42
N LEU A 60 -4.49 0.32 -6.16
CA LEU A 60 -3.26 1.05 -5.82
C LEU A 60 -2.47 1.46 -7.06
N SER A 61 -2.53 0.67 -8.11
CA SER A 61 -1.68 0.80 -9.29
C SER A 61 -2.48 1.30 -10.48
N PHE A 62 -2.14 2.47 -10.97
CA PHE A 62 -2.71 3.07 -12.19
C PHE A 62 -1.63 3.17 -13.25
N ARG A 63 -1.96 2.82 -14.49
CA ARG A 63 -1.03 2.95 -15.62
C ARG A 63 -0.88 4.40 -15.98
N GLN A 64 0.36 4.86 -16.01
CA GLN A 64 0.67 6.18 -16.54
C GLN A 64 0.51 6.18 -18.05
N ASP A 65 -0.18 7.17 -18.56
CA ASP A 65 -0.28 7.46 -19.99
C ASP A 65 0.33 8.84 -20.31
N HIS A 66 -0.11 9.47 -21.39
CA HIS A 66 0.38 10.77 -21.87
C HIS A 66 -0.23 11.97 -21.14
N ARG A 67 -1.08 11.75 -20.11
CA ARG A 67 -1.73 12.81 -19.33
C ARG A 67 -0.83 13.21 -18.17
N ASP A 68 -0.83 14.51 -17.88
CA ASP A 68 -0.22 15.04 -16.67
C ASP A 68 -1.15 14.78 -15.48
N GLU A 69 -0.83 13.77 -14.68
CA GLU A 69 -1.59 13.42 -13.47
C GLU A 69 -0.94 14.04 -12.24
N THR A 70 -1.76 14.65 -11.39
CA THR A 70 -1.35 15.19 -10.10
C THR A 70 -1.33 14.08 -9.04
N ILE A 71 -2.36 13.23 -9.01
CA ILE A 71 -2.48 12.08 -8.11
C ILE A 71 -2.16 10.83 -8.92
N ARG A 72 -1.01 10.21 -8.66
CA ARG A 72 -0.45 9.15 -9.50
C ARG A 72 -0.72 7.73 -9.01
N SER A 73 -1.30 7.57 -7.82
CA SER A 73 -1.54 6.26 -7.23
C SER A 73 -2.79 6.25 -6.35
N GLY A 74 -3.39 5.07 -6.19
CA GLY A 74 -4.51 4.90 -5.26
C GLY A 74 -4.12 5.14 -3.81
N GLU A 75 -2.84 4.95 -3.45
CA GLU A 75 -2.33 5.30 -2.13
C GLU A 75 -2.42 6.81 -1.87
N GLU A 76 -1.96 7.64 -2.81
CA GLU A 76 -2.07 9.11 -2.71
C GLU A 76 -3.53 9.57 -2.67
N LEU A 77 -4.38 9.00 -3.54
CA LEU A 77 -5.81 9.28 -3.56
C LEU A 77 -6.47 8.98 -2.20
N ALA A 78 -6.20 7.82 -1.63
CA ALA A 78 -6.75 7.42 -0.34
C ALA A 78 -6.33 8.35 0.79
N LEU A 79 -5.04 8.75 0.83
CA LEU A 79 -4.51 9.69 1.83
C LEU A 79 -5.17 11.07 1.73
N ILE A 80 -5.32 11.60 0.52
CA ILE A 80 -5.94 12.90 0.28
C ILE A 80 -7.42 12.86 0.71
N LEU A 81 -8.17 11.85 0.25
CA LEU A 81 -9.59 11.72 0.56
C LEU A 81 -9.84 11.49 2.05
N LYS A 82 -9.01 10.70 2.72
CA LYS A 82 -9.14 10.49 4.17
C LYS A 82 -8.96 11.78 4.97
N LYS A 83 -8.16 12.71 4.46
CA LYS A 83 -7.95 14.03 5.08
C LYS A 83 -9.08 15.02 4.76
N GLU A 84 -9.55 15.04 3.51
CA GLU A 84 -10.48 16.06 3.02
C GLU A 84 -11.95 15.65 3.11
N ILE A 85 -12.27 14.37 2.99
CA ILE A 85 -13.63 13.80 3.00
C ILE A 85 -13.63 12.53 3.89
N PRO A 86 -13.40 12.68 5.21
CA PRO A 86 -13.19 11.55 6.13
C PRO A 86 -14.43 10.64 6.30
N GLU A 87 -15.61 11.13 5.94
CA GLU A 87 -16.84 10.34 5.97
C GLU A 87 -16.90 9.26 4.88
N THR A 88 -16.23 9.45 3.75
CA THR A 88 -16.15 8.42 2.71
C THR A 88 -15.28 7.26 3.18
N LYS A 89 -15.86 6.07 3.22
CA LYS A 89 -15.12 4.84 3.53
C LYS A 89 -14.24 4.43 2.38
N ILE A 90 -13.08 3.82 2.66
CA ILE A 90 -12.10 3.45 1.65
C ILE A 90 -11.74 1.98 1.79
N ILE A 91 -11.98 1.21 0.72
CA ILE A 91 -11.48 -0.17 0.58
C ILE A 91 -10.48 -0.19 -0.57
N ILE A 92 -9.26 -0.63 -0.29
CA ILE A 92 -8.29 -0.94 -1.32
C ILE A 92 -8.57 -2.33 -1.89
N HIS A 93 -8.59 -2.45 -3.22
CA HIS A 93 -8.74 -3.70 -3.95
C HIS A 93 -7.61 -3.81 -4.98
N SER A 94 -6.51 -4.48 -4.62
CA SER A 94 -5.28 -4.49 -5.40
C SER A 94 -4.60 -5.86 -5.45
N ILE A 95 -3.69 -6.05 -6.41
CA ILE A 95 -2.80 -7.22 -6.46
C ILE A 95 -1.58 -7.07 -5.53
N GLU A 96 -1.37 -5.89 -4.96
CA GLU A 96 -0.23 -5.61 -4.07
C GLU A 96 -0.36 -6.41 -2.77
N ASP A 97 0.65 -7.22 -2.46
CA ASP A 97 0.68 -8.08 -1.27
C ASP A 97 1.95 -7.90 -0.43
N GLN A 98 2.82 -6.95 -0.81
CA GLN A 98 4.08 -6.72 -0.10
C GLN A 98 3.83 -6.18 1.31
N PRO A 99 4.31 -6.88 2.38
CA PRO A 99 3.94 -6.57 3.75
C PRO A 99 4.24 -5.14 4.19
N GLY A 100 5.41 -4.61 3.81
CA GLY A 100 5.82 -3.26 4.21
C GLY A 100 4.90 -2.17 3.65
N ARG A 101 4.50 -2.29 2.38
CA ARG A 101 3.59 -1.34 1.72
C ARG A 101 2.17 -1.49 2.24
N VAL A 102 1.70 -2.74 2.33
CA VAL A 102 0.35 -3.03 2.82
C VAL A 102 0.17 -2.56 4.26
N LYS A 103 1.15 -2.81 5.16
CA LYS A 103 1.11 -2.39 6.56
C LYS A 103 0.92 -0.88 6.71
N LYS A 104 1.59 -0.10 5.86
CA LYS A 104 1.42 1.35 5.83
C LYS A 104 0.00 1.75 5.41
N ILE A 105 -0.52 1.14 4.34
CA ILE A 105 -1.82 1.49 3.76
C ILE A 105 -2.97 1.14 4.70
N ILE A 106 -2.97 -0.03 5.33
CA ILE A 106 -4.03 -0.48 6.24
C ILE A 106 -4.19 0.40 7.47
N SER A 107 -3.19 1.22 7.80
CA SER A 107 -3.25 2.12 8.95
C SER A 107 -4.22 3.30 8.77
N TYR A 108 -4.63 3.61 7.54
CA TYR A 108 -5.49 4.76 7.24
C TYR A 108 -6.67 4.46 6.31
N VAL A 109 -6.86 3.20 5.87
CA VAL A 109 -8.03 2.78 5.11
C VAL A 109 -8.97 1.91 5.95
N ASP A 110 -10.21 1.77 5.51
CA ASP A 110 -11.23 0.99 6.24
C ASP A 110 -11.19 -0.50 5.85
N GLY A 111 -10.65 -0.82 4.65
CA GLY A 111 -10.49 -2.20 4.21
C GLY A 111 -9.36 -2.40 3.20
N TYR A 112 -8.81 -3.63 3.18
CA TYR A 112 -7.83 -4.06 2.20
C TYR A 112 -8.16 -5.46 1.69
N VAL A 113 -8.32 -5.59 0.39
CA VAL A 113 -8.66 -6.84 -0.30
C VAL A 113 -7.65 -7.12 -1.40
N CYS A 114 -7.00 -8.28 -1.34
CA CYS A 114 -6.14 -8.75 -2.40
C CYS A 114 -6.97 -9.28 -3.58
N LYS A 115 -6.67 -8.82 -4.81
CA LYS A 115 -7.22 -9.38 -6.04
C LYS A 115 -6.68 -10.80 -6.23
N GLY A 116 -7.56 -11.80 -6.20
CA GLY A 116 -7.18 -13.20 -6.30
C GLY A 116 -8.38 -14.10 -6.56
N ARG A 117 -8.19 -15.43 -6.40
CA ARG A 117 -9.25 -16.42 -6.67
C ARG A 117 -10.54 -16.17 -5.90
N ASN A 118 -10.45 -15.69 -4.66
CA ASN A 118 -11.58 -15.39 -3.80
C ASN A 118 -11.80 -13.88 -3.62
N GLY A 119 -11.15 -13.04 -4.44
CA GLY A 119 -11.14 -11.59 -4.26
C GLY A 119 -12.53 -10.96 -4.19
N MET A 120 -13.49 -11.41 -5.02
CA MET A 120 -14.87 -10.90 -5.00
C MET A 120 -15.62 -11.27 -3.71
N ASN A 121 -15.42 -12.50 -3.19
CA ASN A 121 -16.03 -12.89 -1.92
C ASN A 121 -15.44 -12.10 -0.75
N HIS A 122 -14.13 -11.87 -0.76
CA HIS A 122 -13.47 -11.02 0.23
C HIS A 122 -13.90 -9.57 0.11
N LEU A 123 -14.14 -9.07 -1.11
CA LEU A 123 -14.66 -7.72 -1.31
C LEU A 123 -16.07 -7.56 -0.74
N GLU A 124 -16.95 -8.53 -0.91
CA GLU A 124 -18.28 -8.54 -0.29
C GLU A 124 -18.19 -8.52 1.24
N GLN A 125 -17.33 -9.36 1.81
CA GLN A 125 -17.09 -9.38 3.26
C GLN A 125 -16.54 -8.02 3.74
N ALA A 126 -15.57 -7.44 3.01
CA ALA A 126 -15.02 -6.14 3.33
C ALA A 126 -16.10 -5.05 3.34
N ILE A 127 -16.94 -4.99 2.31
CA ILE A 127 -18.06 -4.04 2.21
C ILE A 127 -18.99 -4.17 3.41
N ASN A 128 -19.34 -5.39 3.80
CA ASN A 128 -20.23 -5.65 4.94
C ASN A 128 -19.59 -5.25 6.28
N HIS A 129 -18.30 -5.55 6.49
CA HIS A 129 -17.58 -5.17 7.72
C HIS A 129 -17.43 -3.65 7.82
N VAL A 130 -17.00 -3.01 6.73
CA VAL A 130 -16.80 -1.56 6.70
C VAL A 130 -18.12 -0.81 6.86
N TYR A 131 -19.21 -1.31 6.31
CA TYR A 131 -20.56 -0.76 6.55
C TYR A 131 -20.96 -0.82 8.02
N GLN A 132 -20.51 -1.86 8.77
CA GLN A 132 -20.72 -1.98 10.20
C GLN A 132 -19.74 -1.16 11.05
N GLY A 133 -18.88 -0.35 10.43
CA GLY A 133 -17.86 0.45 11.10
C GLY A 133 -16.62 -0.35 11.56
N LYS A 134 -16.45 -1.57 11.06
CA LYS A 134 -15.29 -2.43 11.33
C LYS A 134 -14.29 -2.34 10.19
N THR A 135 -13.04 -2.59 10.47
CA THR A 135 -12.01 -2.76 9.44
C THR A 135 -12.02 -4.19 8.89
N TYR A 136 -11.52 -4.36 7.67
CA TYR A 136 -11.35 -5.67 7.05
C TYR A 136 -10.03 -5.79 6.30
N ILE A 137 -9.35 -6.91 6.50
CA ILE A 137 -8.16 -7.27 5.72
C ILE A 137 -8.41 -8.69 5.20
N SER A 138 -8.16 -8.93 3.90
CA SER A 138 -8.34 -10.27 3.34
C SER A 138 -7.36 -11.27 3.98
N PRO A 139 -7.78 -12.53 4.21
CA PRO A 139 -6.97 -13.54 4.90
C PRO A 139 -5.60 -13.78 4.29
N ASP A 140 -5.47 -13.69 2.97
CA ASP A 140 -4.20 -13.83 2.26
C ASP A 140 -3.19 -12.78 2.71
N ILE A 141 -3.67 -11.55 2.89
CA ILE A 141 -2.87 -10.42 3.40
C ILE A 141 -2.56 -10.57 4.87
N GLU A 142 -3.54 -10.95 5.70
CA GLU A 142 -3.30 -11.21 7.13
C GLU A 142 -2.22 -12.27 7.32
N GLN A 143 -2.29 -13.37 6.58
CA GLN A 143 -1.29 -14.43 6.60
C GLN A 143 0.09 -13.91 6.19
N THR A 144 0.17 -13.09 5.13
CA THR A 144 1.41 -12.48 4.67
C THR A 144 2.01 -11.54 5.72
N LEU A 145 1.18 -10.76 6.39
CA LEU A 145 1.61 -9.86 7.48
C LEU A 145 2.09 -10.62 8.72
N GLN A 146 1.49 -11.79 9.01
CA GLN A 146 1.86 -12.63 10.16
C GLN A 146 3.12 -13.47 9.89
N GLN A 147 3.26 -14.01 8.68
CA GLN A 147 4.40 -14.88 8.30
C GLN A 147 5.72 -14.11 8.18
N LYS A 148 5.67 -12.83 7.83
CA LYS A 148 6.83 -11.97 7.81
C LYS A 148 6.80 -11.06 9.04
N ASN A 149 7.20 -11.59 10.20
CA ASN A 149 7.85 -10.78 11.22
C ASN A 149 9.19 -10.27 10.67
N VAL A 150 9.13 -9.51 9.57
CA VAL A 150 10.22 -8.64 9.20
C VAL A 150 10.20 -7.56 10.27
N LYS A 151 11.08 -7.71 11.23
CA LYS A 151 11.39 -6.70 12.22
C LYS A 151 11.46 -5.36 11.48
N GLU A 152 10.68 -4.39 11.90
CA GLU A 152 10.69 -3.09 11.23
C GLU A 152 12.13 -2.63 11.12
N LEU A 153 12.62 -2.50 9.89
CA LEU A 153 13.96 -1.99 9.66
C LEU A 153 14.01 -0.58 10.22
N SER A 154 14.90 -0.36 11.17
CA SER A 154 15.13 0.97 11.70
C SER A 154 15.71 1.88 10.61
N ASP A 155 15.59 3.20 10.78
CA ASP A 155 16.24 4.17 9.89
C ASP A 155 17.75 3.91 9.75
N TYR A 156 18.36 3.41 10.81
CA TYR A 156 19.74 2.97 10.83
C TYR A 156 19.99 1.75 9.90
N ASP A 157 19.10 0.76 9.92
CA ASP A 157 19.16 -0.40 9.05
C ASP A 157 19.02 -0.02 7.59
N LEU A 158 18.01 0.82 7.29
CA LEU A 158 17.78 1.35 5.96
C LEU A 158 18.97 2.16 5.45
N SER A 159 19.60 2.94 6.32
CA SER A 159 20.79 3.71 5.97
C SER A 159 21.98 2.82 5.61
N ILE A 160 22.24 1.75 6.40
CA ILE A 160 23.29 0.78 6.08
C ILE A 160 23.02 0.11 4.73
N LEU A 161 21.79 -0.39 4.52
CA LEU A 161 21.40 -1.09 3.30
C LEU A 161 21.51 -0.19 2.06
N LYS A 162 21.08 1.08 2.16
CA LYS A 162 21.21 2.07 1.08
C LYS A 162 22.67 2.34 0.71
N HIS A 163 23.56 2.55 1.69
CA HIS A 163 24.96 2.76 1.39
C HIS A 163 25.60 1.50 0.77
N LEU A 164 25.24 0.33 1.27
CA LEU A 164 25.76 -0.93 0.75
C LEU A 164 25.26 -1.17 -0.71
N SER A 165 24.00 -0.83 -1.04
CA SER A 165 23.47 -0.92 -2.40
C SER A 165 24.15 0.04 -3.38
N GLN A 166 24.69 1.14 -2.87
CA GLN A 166 25.48 2.11 -3.63
C GLN A 166 26.95 1.71 -3.81
N GLY A 167 27.33 0.52 -3.29
CA GLY A 167 28.68 -0.02 -3.43
C GLY A 167 29.69 0.43 -2.36
N TYR A 168 29.25 1.12 -1.31
CA TYR A 168 30.15 1.50 -0.22
C TYR A 168 30.60 0.30 0.59
N THR A 169 31.88 0.26 0.92
CA THR A 169 32.43 -0.73 1.88
C THR A 169 32.01 -0.40 3.30
N GLN A 170 32.09 -1.40 4.19
CA GLN A 170 31.75 -1.20 5.61
C GLN A 170 32.63 -0.12 6.28
N ASP A 171 33.89 0.00 5.87
CA ASP A 171 34.79 1.05 6.36
C ASP A 171 34.33 2.45 5.91
N GLN A 172 33.90 2.57 4.66
CA GLN A 172 33.35 3.82 4.13
C GLN A 172 32.02 4.20 4.79
N ILE A 173 31.16 3.21 5.05
CA ILE A 173 29.91 3.41 5.79
C ILE A 173 30.20 3.90 7.22
N SER A 174 31.17 3.25 7.89
CA SER A 174 31.61 3.65 9.24
C SER A 174 32.07 5.10 9.29
N SER A 175 32.91 5.52 8.32
CA SER A 175 33.41 6.90 8.23
C SER A 175 32.28 7.89 8.01
N ARG A 176 31.36 7.62 7.06
CA ARG A 176 30.22 8.48 6.78
C ARG A 176 29.26 8.61 7.98
N PHE A 177 28.98 7.51 8.66
CA PHE A 177 28.12 7.53 9.86
C PHE A 177 28.73 8.36 10.98
N ARG A 178 30.08 8.29 11.14
CA ARG A 178 30.79 9.15 12.09
C ARG A 178 30.67 10.62 11.75
N GLU A 179 30.84 10.98 10.47
CA GLU A 179 30.71 12.36 9.98
C GLU A 179 29.27 12.90 10.17
N GLN A 180 28.27 12.04 9.99
CA GLN A 180 26.84 12.40 10.13
C GLN A 180 26.32 12.31 11.57
N GLY A 181 27.12 11.85 12.52
CA GLY A 181 26.70 11.66 13.91
C GLY A 181 25.72 10.50 14.11
N LEU A 182 25.64 9.56 13.17
CA LEU A 182 24.74 8.41 13.20
C LEU A 182 25.41 7.28 14.03
N ALA A 183 24.90 7.03 15.22
CA ALA A 183 25.41 5.98 16.10
C ALA A 183 24.55 4.69 15.99
N PRO A 184 25.19 3.51 16.15
CA PRO A 184 26.61 3.24 16.33
C PRO A 184 27.38 3.23 14.99
N PHE A 185 28.50 3.90 14.93
CA PHE A 185 29.28 4.07 13.69
C PHE A 185 30.53 3.18 13.60
N SER A 186 30.81 2.34 14.61
CA SER A 186 32.00 1.46 14.54
C SER A 186 31.83 0.37 13.47
N LYS A 187 32.93 0.02 12.81
CA LYS A 187 32.93 -1.06 11.81
C LYS A 187 32.34 -2.35 12.37
N SER A 188 32.75 -2.74 13.59
CA SER A 188 32.24 -3.94 14.26
C SER A 188 30.72 -3.89 14.50
N SER A 189 30.16 -2.73 14.82
CA SER A 189 28.72 -2.57 14.97
C SER A 189 27.99 -2.74 13.64
N ILE A 190 28.53 -2.18 12.54
CA ILE A 190 27.98 -2.31 11.20
C ILE A 190 28.08 -3.78 10.73
N GLU A 191 29.19 -4.45 10.96
CA GLU A 191 29.38 -5.86 10.63
C GLU A 191 28.39 -6.76 11.38
N LYS A 192 28.22 -6.53 12.68
CA LYS A 192 27.23 -7.24 13.50
C LYS A 192 25.83 -7.03 12.95
N LYS A 193 25.47 -5.77 12.65
CA LYS A 193 24.15 -5.44 12.13
C LYS A 193 23.88 -6.08 10.75
N LEU A 194 24.86 -6.09 9.86
CA LEU A 194 24.78 -6.77 8.57
C LEU A 194 24.66 -8.29 8.73
N LYS A 195 25.28 -8.87 9.72
CA LYS A 195 25.11 -10.28 10.05
C LYS A 195 23.67 -10.55 10.51
N ASP A 196 23.14 -9.75 11.44
CA ASP A 196 21.77 -9.88 11.95
C ASP A 196 20.76 -9.73 10.81
N LEU A 197 20.95 -8.75 9.91
CA LEU A 197 20.10 -8.56 8.73
C LEU A 197 20.17 -9.73 7.74
N ARG A 198 21.36 -10.29 7.49
CA ARG A 198 21.46 -11.50 6.65
C ARG A 198 20.72 -12.68 7.24
N GLU A 199 20.85 -12.92 8.53
CA GLU A 199 20.11 -13.99 9.23
C GLU A 199 18.59 -13.76 9.13
N GLU A 200 18.16 -12.53 9.35
CA GLU A 200 16.74 -12.15 9.29
C GLU A 200 16.12 -12.32 7.89
N PHE A 201 16.85 -11.95 6.83
CA PHE A 201 16.39 -12.07 5.44
C PHE A 201 16.77 -13.41 4.78
N GLY A 202 17.39 -14.35 5.50
CA GLY A 202 17.83 -15.63 4.95
C GLY A 202 18.91 -15.50 3.88
N ALA A 203 19.72 -14.43 3.93
CA ALA A 203 20.78 -14.17 2.97
C ALA A 203 22.13 -14.73 3.48
N ASN A 204 22.88 -15.38 2.60
CA ASN A 204 24.21 -15.89 2.92
C ASN A 204 25.32 -14.84 2.71
N THR A 205 25.08 -13.84 1.86
CA THR A 205 26.05 -12.81 1.49
C THR A 205 25.41 -11.43 1.47
N ASN A 206 26.22 -10.36 1.58
CA ASN A 206 25.73 -8.99 1.46
C ASN A 206 25.12 -8.69 0.08
N PRO A 207 25.68 -9.11 -1.07
CA PRO A 207 25.03 -8.97 -2.37
C PRO A 207 23.65 -9.63 -2.43
N GLN A 208 23.51 -10.84 -1.85
CA GLN A 208 22.23 -11.53 -1.78
C GLN A 208 21.22 -10.77 -0.91
N LEU A 209 21.67 -10.25 0.25
CA LEU A 209 20.85 -9.40 1.11
C LEU A 209 20.34 -8.17 0.34
N ILE A 210 21.21 -7.46 -0.38
CA ILE A 210 20.82 -6.30 -1.17
C ILE A 210 19.83 -6.68 -2.28
N SER A 211 20.06 -7.78 -2.99
CA SER A 211 19.08 -8.28 -3.98
C SER A 211 17.70 -8.52 -3.37
N ILE A 212 17.65 -9.14 -2.19
CA ILE A 212 16.38 -9.42 -1.50
C ILE A 212 15.68 -8.12 -1.08
N VAL A 213 16.39 -7.18 -0.43
CA VAL A 213 15.76 -5.95 0.06
C VAL A 213 15.32 -5.01 -1.07
N ILE A 214 16.01 -5.01 -2.23
CA ILE A 214 15.56 -4.31 -3.44
C ILE A 214 14.29 -4.99 -4.00
N THR A 215 14.29 -6.32 -4.12
CA THR A 215 13.10 -7.07 -4.59
C THR A 215 11.90 -6.84 -3.68
N LEU A 216 12.12 -6.67 -2.38
CA LEU A 216 11.08 -6.34 -1.40
C LEU A 216 10.74 -4.83 -1.35
N GLN A 217 11.35 -4.01 -2.21
CA GLN A 217 11.17 -2.55 -2.26
C GLN A 217 11.36 -1.84 -0.89
N LEU A 218 12.30 -2.35 -0.10
CA LEU A 218 12.61 -1.77 1.22
C LEU A 218 13.63 -0.62 1.13
N ILE A 219 14.39 -0.56 0.03
CA ILE A 219 15.36 0.51 -0.30
C ILE A 219 15.28 0.89 -1.76
#